data_8c5d086ea8f2a4cb9def70641a641baa
#
_entry.id   8c5d086ea8f2a4cb9def70641a641baa
#
_cell.length_a   1.000
_cell.length_b   1.000
_cell.length_c   1.000
_cell.angle_alpha   90.00
_cell.angle_beta   90.00
_cell.angle_gamma   90.00
#
_symmetry.space_group_name_H-M   'P 1'
#
loop_
_entity.id
_entity.type
_entity.pdbx_description
1 polymer ?
#
loop_
_entity_poly.entity_id
_entity_poly.type
_entity_poly.pdbx_seq_one_letter_code
_entity_poly.pdbx_strand_id
1 'polypeptide(L)'
;MIMNVKNPEQYLYHYTSAATAIDYILKNQTLLLSPYTSTNDPKESKQWLFDFISYVDDSDLAAQNRDVMSEWLSGELKRDTRLICFSRDTPPLTGNHLTDIFNRGYCKPRMWAQYGDKHKGVCLVFDSERLQEQIRAQLLAHAPLMRGAVQYQNRGIEGEIYDDHAFTIDIDKLKKHGRENYPMVHLKHHHHRLFFEKMSDWQAEDEFRWIAFSKSPAPLYLSYGTALVGVMFGDDTSDEHKREVALLTSGKGVELRSLQWKNHSPWYDFGRSHYH
;
A
#
# COMPACT_ATOMS: atom_id res chain seq x y z
N MET A 1 -22.88 -6.70 -3.44
CA MET A 1 -23.12 -5.25 -3.27
C MET A 1 -22.07 -4.71 -2.33
N ILE A 2 -21.23 -3.79 -2.79
CA ILE A 2 -20.04 -3.30 -2.05
C ILE A 2 -20.39 -2.49 -0.77
N MET A 3 -21.63 -2.05 -0.61
CA MET A 3 -22.03 -1.20 0.50
C MET A 3 -22.48 -1.94 1.77
N ASN A 4 -23.05 -3.15 1.64
CA ASN A 4 -23.70 -3.85 2.76
C ASN A 4 -22.84 -5.03 3.27
N VAL A 5 -21.61 -4.76 3.66
CA VAL A 5 -20.64 -5.75 4.09
C VAL A 5 -20.44 -5.66 5.60
N LYS A 6 -20.35 -6.80 6.27
CA LYS A 6 -20.09 -6.91 7.72
C LYS A 6 -18.65 -7.25 8.04
N ASN A 7 -17.96 -7.91 7.10
CA ASN A 7 -16.55 -8.26 7.30
C ASN A 7 -15.65 -7.09 6.85
N PRO A 8 -14.95 -6.41 7.74
CA PRO A 8 -14.08 -5.28 7.39
C PRO A 8 -12.85 -5.70 6.56
N GLU A 9 -12.53 -6.99 6.52
CA GLU A 9 -11.40 -7.51 5.73
C GLU A 9 -11.79 -7.95 4.32
N GLN A 10 -13.09 -7.87 3.98
CA GLN A 10 -13.59 -8.37 2.70
C GLN A 10 -13.09 -7.56 1.51
N TYR A 11 -12.90 -6.25 1.67
CA TYR A 11 -12.50 -5.37 0.58
C TYR A 11 -11.24 -4.57 0.89
N LEU A 12 -10.49 -4.30 -0.18
CA LEU A 12 -9.36 -3.38 -0.22
C LEU A 12 -9.67 -2.25 -1.19
N TYR A 13 -9.24 -1.04 -0.86
CA TYR A 13 -9.60 0.20 -1.54
C TYR A 13 -8.38 0.92 -2.10
N HIS A 14 -8.36 1.14 -3.41
CA HIS A 14 -7.25 1.80 -4.09
C HIS A 14 -7.71 3.12 -4.72
N TYR A 15 -7.24 4.23 -4.18
CA TYR A 15 -7.54 5.56 -4.67
C TYR A 15 -6.58 5.97 -5.78
N THR A 16 -7.12 6.59 -6.83
CA THR A 16 -6.32 7.08 -7.94
C THR A 16 -7.06 8.16 -8.74
N SER A 17 -6.35 8.88 -9.62
CA SER A 17 -7.01 9.77 -10.57
C SER A 17 -7.88 8.98 -11.55
N ALA A 18 -8.94 9.61 -12.08
CA ALA A 18 -9.78 8.96 -13.08
C ALA A 18 -8.99 8.59 -14.35
N ALA A 19 -8.09 9.47 -14.79
CA ALA A 19 -7.23 9.21 -15.95
C ALA A 19 -6.32 7.99 -15.72
N THR A 20 -5.67 7.88 -14.54
CA THR A 20 -4.85 6.70 -14.21
C THR A 20 -5.69 5.42 -14.19
N ALA A 21 -6.87 5.46 -13.58
CA ALA A 21 -7.77 4.31 -13.56
C ALA A 21 -8.14 3.86 -14.97
N ILE A 22 -8.52 4.78 -15.83
CA ILE A 22 -8.98 4.50 -17.19
C ILE A 22 -7.81 4.01 -18.07
N ASP A 23 -6.73 4.79 -18.16
CA ASP A 23 -5.68 4.55 -19.15
C ASP A 23 -4.75 3.40 -18.79
N TYR A 24 -4.53 3.15 -17.51
CA TYR A 24 -3.54 2.17 -17.07
C TYR A 24 -4.15 0.97 -16.36
N ILE A 25 -5.16 1.18 -15.49
CA ILE A 25 -5.66 0.09 -14.64
C ILE A 25 -6.78 -0.68 -15.33
N LEU A 26 -7.85 -0.02 -15.75
CA LEU A 26 -9.05 -0.68 -16.28
C LEU A 26 -8.85 -1.21 -17.70
N LYS A 27 -8.18 -0.44 -18.57
CA LYS A 27 -7.87 -0.88 -19.95
C LYS A 27 -6.98 -2.10 -19.95
N ASN A 28 -5.93 -2.12 -19.11
CA ASN A 28 -4.95 -3.19 -19.08
C ASN A 28 -5.31 -4.33 -18.11
N GLN A 29 -6.29 -4.10 -17.22
CA GLN A 29 -6.68 -5.00 -16.13
C GLN A 29 -5.49 -5.36 -15.22
N THR A 30 -4.62 -4.39 -14.96
CA THR A 30 -3.40 -4.56 -14.16
C THR A 30 -3.26 -3.47 -13.12
N LEU A 31 -2.53 -3.81 -12.05
CA LEU A 31 -2.04 -2.90 -11.04
C LEU A 31 -0.52 -2.83 -11.12
N LEU A 32 0.04 -1.65 -10.95
CA LEU A 32 1.49 -1.45 -10.86
C LEU A 32 1.94 -1.57 -9.40
N LEU A 33 2.92 -2.42 -9.14
CA LEU A 33 3.68 -2.35 -7.91
C LEU A 33 4.76 -1.26 -8.08
N SER A 34 4.53 -0.13 -7.42
CA SER A 34 5.40 1.04 -7.52
C SER A 34 6.72 0.83 -6.77
N PRO A 35 7.82 1.46 -7.20
CA PRO A 35 9.05 1.48 -6.41
C PRO A 35 8.80 2.08 -5.02
N TYR A 36 9.38 1.48 -3.99
CA TYR A 36 9.28 1.97 -2.61
C TYR A 36 9.79 3.42 -2.45
N THR A 37 10.78 3.79 -3.26
CA THR A 37 11.36 5.14 -3.26
C THR A 37 10.43 6.24 -3.79
N SER A 38 9.28 5.88 -4.37
CA SER A 38 8.30 6.83 -4.91
C SER A 38 7.19 7.21 -3.91
N THR A 39 7.28 6.78 -2.66
CA THR A 39 6.30 7.09 -1.62
C THR A 39 6.45 8.52 -1.08
N ASN A 40 5.37 9.03 -0.49
CA ASN A 40 5.32 10.41 0.05
C ASN A 40 5.84 10.51 1.50
N ASP A 41 5.97 9.41 2.22
CA ASP A 41 6.43 9.40 3.60
C ASP A 41 7.95 9.66 3.67
N PRO A 42 8.42 10.65 4.44
CA PRO A 42 9.85 10.90 4.64
C PRO A 42 10.61 9.69 5.18
N LYS A 43 10.01 8.87 6.03
CA LYS A 43 10.61 7.62 6.52
C LYS A 43 10.91 6.66 5.37
N GLU A 44 10.06 6.63 4.38
CA GLU A 44 10.18 5.73 3.23
C GLU A 44 11.11 6.28 2.15
N SER A 45 11.05 7.60 1.89
CA SER A 45 11.83 8.26 0.83
C SER A 45 13.25 8.63 1.23
N LYS A 46 13.52 8.95 2.53
CA LYS A 46 14.87 9.32 3.00
C LYS A 46 15.74 8.10 3.21
N GLN A 47 17.07 8.28 3.09
CA GLN A 47 18.05 7.25 3.43
C GLN A 47 17.91 6.83 4.89
N TRP A 48 17.93 5.51 5.13
CA TRP A 48 18.01 4.98 6.48
C TRP A 48 19.46 4.98 6.96
N LEU A 49 19.65 5.30 8.24
CA LEU A 49 20.94 5.21 8.91
C LEU A 49 20.97 3.96 9.77
N PHE A 50 22.10 3.24 9.74
CA PHE A 50 22.28 2.00 10.47
C PHE A 50 23.46 2.12 11.42
N ASP A 51 23.26 1.64 12.65
CA ASP A 51 24.34 1.37 13.60
C ASP A 51 24.86 -0.06 13.41
N PHE A 52 25.83 -0.46 14.22
CA PHE A 52 26.47 -1.78 14.14
C PHE A 52 26.36 -2.52 15.46
N ILE A 53 26.26 -3.84 15.38
CA ILE A 53 26.40 -4.75 16.49
C ILE A 53 27.26 -5.94 16.10
N SER A 54 28.08 -6.43 17.04
CA SER A 54 28.76 -7.71 16.96
C SER A 54 28.66 -8.39 18.32
N TYR A 55 28.48 -9.69 18.32
CA TYR A 55 28.44 -10.53 19.53
C TYR A 55 29.73 -11.32 19.72
N VAL A 56 30.62 -11.28 18.73
CA VAL A 56 31.84 -12.07 18.69
C VAL A 56 33.07 -11.21 18.92
N ASP A 57 33.19 -10.07 18.24
CA ASP A 57 34.36 -9.22 18.31
C ASP A 57 34.05 -7.75 18.06
N ASP A 58 34.16 -6.92 19.08
CA ASP A 58 33.92 -5.48 19.02
C ASP A 58 34.93 -4.72 18.15
N SER A 59 36.13 -5.27 17.91
CA SER A 59 37.15 -4.64 17.07
C SER A 59 36.68 -4.46 15.62
N ASP A 60 35.79 -5.34 15.16
CA ASP A 60 35.16 -5.26 13.84
C ASP A 60 34.24 -4.06 13.68
N LEU A 61 33.63 -3.57 14.76
CA LEU A 61 32.72 -2.42 14.74
C LEU A 61 33.49 -1.14 14.41
N ALA A 62 34.69 -0.95 14.99
CA ALA A 62 35.52 0.23 14.78
C ALA A 62 36.04 0.34 13.33
N ALA A 63 36.12 -0.76 12.61
CA ALA A 63 36.58 -0.81 11.23
C ALA A 63 35.49 -0.42 10.21
N GLN A 64 34.20 -0.31 10.62
CA GLN A 64 33.11 -0.03 9.72
C GLN A 64 32.88 1.47 9.52
N ASN A 65 32.62 1.87 8.28
CA ASN A 65 32.17 3.22 7.96
C ASN A 65 30.65 3.26 7.94
N ARG A 66 30.06 3.98 8.91
CA ARG A 66 28.61 4.06 9.11
C ARG A 66 27.89 4.58 7.86
N ASP A 67 28.38 5.64 7.25
CA ASP A 67 27.70 6.27 6.11
C ASP A 67 27.72 5.36 4.89
N VAL A 68 28.87 4.76 4.59
CA VAL A 68 29.01 3.81 3.46
C VAL A 68 28.12 2.58 3.64
N MET A 69 28.05 2.04 4.85
CA MET A 69 27.26 0.86 5.13
C MET A 69 25.76 1.17 5.14
N SER A 70 25.37 2.34 5.65
CA SER A 70 23.99 2.83 5.61
C SER A 70 23.53 3.08 4.18
N GLU A 71 24.33 3.76 3.37
CA GLU A 71 24.04 3.99 1.96
C GLU A 71 23.84 2.67 1.21
N TRP A 72 24.76 1.73 1.40
CA TRP A 72 24.65 0.41 0.78
C TRP A 72 23.39 -0.32 1.20
N LEU A 73 23.14 -0.55 2.51
CA LEU A 73 22.02 -1.39 2.96
C LEU A 73 20.67 -0.73 2.69
N SER A 74 20.56 0.58 2.96
CA SER A 74 19.36 1.35 2.63
C SER A 74 19.06 1.30 1.13
N GLY A 75 20.07 1.46 0.29
CA GLY A 75 19.96 1.39 -1.16
C GLY A 75 19.49 0.03 -1.65
N GLU A 76 20.12 -1.06 -1.18
CA GLU A 76 19.73 -2.44 -1.56
C GLU A 76 18.27 -2.75 -1.16
N LEU A 77 17.91 -2.45 0.10
CA LEU A 77 16.57 -2.73 0.61
C LEU A 77 15.48 -1.94 -0.12
N LYS A 78 15.72 -0.66 -0.44
CA LYS A 78 14.71 0.20 -1.07
C LYS A 78 14.61 0.02 -2.58
N ARG A 79 15.73 -0.10 -3.27
CA ARG A 79 15.78 -0.22 -4.74
C ARG A 79 15.00 -1.43 -5.25
N ASP A 80 15.16 -2.56 -4.56
CA ASP A 80 14.57 -3.83 -4.99
C ASP A 80 13.15 -4.03 -4.44
N THR A 81 12.64 -3.09 -3.63
CA THR A 81 11.31 -3.13 -3.06
C THR A 81 10.28 -2.51 -4.00
N ARG A 82 9.23 -3.27 -4.27
CA ARG A 82 8.03 -2.86 -5.01
C ARG A 82 6.82 -3.02 -4.12
N LEU A 83 5.92 -2.04 -4.11
CA LEU A 83 4.73 -2.09 -3.26
C LEU A 83 3.47 -1.63 -3.98
N ILE A 84 2.35 -2.11 -3.48
CA ILE A 84 1.03 -1.55 -3.75
C ILE A 84 0.28 -1.39 -2.44
N CYS A 85 -0.39 -0.25 -2.30
CA CYS A 85 -1.07 0.18 -1.08
C CYS A 85 -2.57 0.26 -1.30
N PHE A 86 -3.30 -0.12 -0.27
CA PHE A 86 -4.75 -0.06 -0.21
C PHE A 86 -5.19 0.54 1.13
N SER A 87 -6.33 1.20 1.16
CA SER A 87 -7.05 1.47 2.41
C SER A 87 -7.97 0.31 2.76
N ARG A 88 -8.38 0.23 4.03
CA ARG A 88 -9.30 -0.78 4.55
C ARG A 88 -10.55 -0.15 5.16
N ASP A 89 -11.53 -0.99 5.41
CA ASP A 89 -12.64 -0.65 6.29
C ASP A 89 -12.16 -0.63 7.75
N THR A 90 -12.73 0.29 8.53
CA THR A 90 -12.45 0.41 9.97
C THR A 90 -13.56 -0.30 10.75
N PRO A 91 -13.26 -1.34 11.55
CA PRO A 91 -14.27 -2.01 12.36
C PRO A 91 -14.80 -1.13 13.50
N PRO A 92 -16.03 -1.39 13.99
CA PRO A 92 -16.97 -2.43 13.56
C PRO A 92 -17.81 -2.02 12.35
N LEU A 93 -18.25 -3.01 11.56
CA LEU A 93 -19.26 -2.84 10.53
C LEU A 93 -20.55 -3.54 10.92
N THR A 94 -21.68 -2.86 10.79
CA THR A 94 -23.02 -3.40 11.09
C THR A 94 -23.65 -4.11 9.89
N GLY A 95 -23.18 -3.81 8.69
CA GLY A 95 -23.77 -4.22 7.42
C GLY A 95 -24.89 -3.28 6.94
N ASN A 96 -25.14 -2.19 7.66
CA ASN A 96 -26.01 -1.12 7.23
C ASN A 96 -25.18 0.01 6.62
N HIS A 97 -25.27 0.20 5.31
CA HIS A 97 -24.46 1.16 4.59
C HIS A 97 -24.60 2.62 5.08
N LEU A 98 -25.75 3.00 5.62
CA LEU A 98 -25.97 4.35 6.16
C LEU A 98 -25.25 4.54 7.49
N THR A 99 -25.22 3.51 8.32
CA THR A 99 -24.52 3.54 9.61
C THR A 99 -23.00 3.42 9.42
N ASP A 100 -22.60 2.56 8.49
CA ASP A 100 -21.20 2.19 8.31
C ASP A 100 -20.40 3.14 7.40
N ILE A 101 -21.05 4.15 6.80
CA ILE A 101 -20.44 4.98 5.76
C ILE A 101 -19.07 5.58 6.20
N PHE A 102 -18.96 6.05 7.43
CA PHE A 102 -17.72 6.63 7.96
C PHE A 102 -16.61 5.61 8.20
N ASN A 103 -16.99 4.33 8.35
CA ASN A 103 -16.06 3.23 8.59
C ASN A 103 -15.61 2.57 7.28
N ARG A 104 -16.16 3.00 6.14
CA ARG A 104 -15.83 2.41 4.84
C ARG A 104 -14.50 2.96 4.29
N GLY A 105 -13.65 2.07 3.82
CA GLY A 105 -12.36 2.43 3.27
C GLY A 105 -12.41 3.37 2.06
N TYR A 106 -13.54 3.44 1.34
CA TYR A 106 -13.78 4.43 0.29
C TYR A 106 -14.28 5.79 0.79
N CYS A 107 -14.58 5.93 2.09
CA CYS A 107 -15.12 7.17 2.66
C CYS A 107 -14.07 7.89 3.54
N LYS A 108 -12.88 8.08 3.01
CA LYS A 108 -11.76 8.74 3.72
C LYS A 108 -11.42 10.07 3.04
N PRO A 109 -11.85 11.23 3.57
CA PRO A 109 -11.64 12.54 2.91
C PRO A 109 -10.18 12.84 2.59
N ARG A 110 -9.25 12.48 3.48
CA ARG A 110 -7.81 12.67 3.24
C ARG A 110 -7.33 11.86 2.04
N MET A 111 -7.80 10.62 1.87
CA MET A 111 -7.45 9.77 0.73
C MET A 111 -7.96 10.34 -0.58
N TRP A 112 -9.19 10.88 -0.59
CA TRP A 112 -9.73 11.59 -1.75
C TRP A 112 -8.92 12.84 -2.10
N ALA A 113 -8.50 13.61 -1.10
CA ALA A 113 -7.71 14.80 -1.31
C ALA A 113 -6.29 14.51 -1.83
N GLN A 114 -5.63 13.48 -1.29
CA GLN A 114 -4.23 13.16 -1.59
C GLN A 114 -4.08 12.27 -2.81
N TYR A 115 -4.91 11.23 -2.93
CA TYR A 115 -4.76 10.16 -3.94
C TYR A 115 -5.93 10.09 -4.93
N GLY A 116 -7.10 10.61 -4.57
CA GLY A 116 -8.29 10.65 -5.41
C GLY A 116 -8.42 11.93 -6.25
N ASP A 117 -7.31 12.56 -6.62
CA ASP A 117 -7.28 13.79 -7.44
C ASP A 117 -8.24 14.86 -6.92
N LYS A 118 -8.17 15.16 -5.62
CA LYS A 118 -9.04 16.16 -4.98
C LYS A 118 -10.53 15.93 -5.25
N HIS A 119 -10.98 14.69 -5.07
CA HIS A 119 -12.35 14.22 -5.31
C HIS A 119 -12.79 14.10 -6.79
N LYS A 120 -11.89 14.33 -7.77
CA LYS A 120 -12.15 14.15 -9.20
C LYS A 120 -11.82 12.73 -9.70
N GLY A 121 -11.14 11.94 -8.87
CA GLY A 121 -10.70 10.60 -9.18
C GLY A 121 -11.72 9.52 -8.82
N VAL A 122 -11.20 8.32 -8.65
CA VAL A 122 -11.97 7.12 -8.31
C VAL A 122 -11.31 6.35 -7.16
N CYS A 123 -12.12 5.57 -6.45
CA CYS A 123 -11.64 4.57 -5.52
C CYS A 123 -12.07 3.18 -6.05
N LEU A 124 -11.10 2.37 -6.43
CA LEU A 124 -11.30 1.01 -6.92
C LEU A 124 -11.48 0.07 -5.72
N VAL A 125 -12.49 -0.79 -5.77
CA VAL A 125 -12.84 -1.71 -4.69
C VAL A 125 -12.50 -3.12 -5.15
N PHE A 126 -11.57 -3.76 -4.45
CA PHE A 126 -11.13 -5.11 -4.74
C PHE A 126 -11.60 -6.08 -3.67
N ASP A 127 -12.06 -7.25 -4.09
CA ASP A 127 -12.23 -8.40 -3.21
C ASP A 127 -10.85 -8.86 -2.72
N SER A 128 -10.66 -8.86 -1.41
CA SER A 128 -9.36 -9.08 -0.76
C SER A 128 -8.82 -10.49 -1.02
N GLU A 129 -9.68 -11.50 -0.97
CA GLU A 129 -9.26 -12.90 -1.17
C GLU A 129 -8.90 -13.15 -2.63
N ARG A 130 -9.74 -12.74 -3.58
CA ARG A 130 -9.46 -12.88 -5.01
C ARG A 130 -8.19 -12.13 -5.42
N LEU A 131 -8.00 -10.91 -4.90
CA LEU A 131 -6.79 -10.14 -5.19
C LEU A 131 -5.55 -10.84 -4.64
N GLN A 132 -5.63 -11.38 -3.42
CA GLN A 132 -4.55 -12.15 -2.83
C GLN A 132 -4.18 -13.39 -3.66
N GLU A 133 -5.18 -14.13 -4.16
CA GLU A 133 -4.94 -15.28 -5.03
C GLU A 133 -4.20 -14.87 -6.30
N GLN A 134 -4.64 -13.77 -6.94
CA GLN A 134 -3.99 -13.23 -8.14
C GLN A 134 -2.53 -12.82 -7.87
N ILE A 135 -2.28 -12.08 -6.79
CA ILE A 135 -0.92 -11.65 -6.42
C ILE A 135 -0.02 -12.86 -6.18
N ARG A 136 -0.49 -13.84 -5.40
CA ARG A 136 0.30 -15.05 -5.09
C ARG A 136 0.58 -15.89 -6.33
N ALA A 137 -0.42 -16.11 -7.17
CA ALA A 137 -0.26 -16.88 -8.39
C ALA A 137 0.79 -16.29 -9.35
N GLN A 138 0.86 -14.97 -9.44
CA GLN A 138 1.76 -14.29 -10.38
C GLN A 138 3.15 -14.02 -9.82
N LEU A 139 3.30 -13.77 -8.52
CA LEU A 139 4.55 -13.28 -7.96
C LEU A 139 5.27 -14.26 -7.03
N LEU A 140 4.57 -15.19 -6.37
CA LEU A 140 5.17 -16.02 -5.33
C LEU A 140 6.36 -16.88 -5.82
N ALA A 141 6.32 -17.30 -7.08
CA ALA A 141 7.41 -18.09 -7.70
C ALA A 141 8.62 -17.25 -8.11
N HIS A 142 8.46 -15.91 -8.20
CA HIS A 142 9.46 -15.01 -8.80
C HIS A 142 10.06 -14.01 -7.83
N ALA A 143 9.37 -13.73 -6.72
CA ALA A 143 9.84 -12.75 -5.74
C ALA A 143 9.33 -13.11 -4.33
N PRO A 144 10.15 -12.88 -3.29
CA PRO A 144 9.66 -12.89 -1.93
C PRO A 144 8.51 -11.89 -1.76
N LEU A 145 7.38 -12.37 -1.21
CA LEU A 145 6.18 -11.57 -0.99
C LEU A 145 5.93 -11.40 0.49
N MET A 146 5.59 -10.18 0.87
CA MET A 146 5.12 -9.83 2.21
C MET A 146 3.83 -9.03 2.10
N ARG A 147 2.95 -9.18 3.09
CA ARG A 147 1.72 -8.39 3.17
C ARG A 147 1.35 -8.12 4.62
N GLY A 148 0.64 -7.06 4.82
CA GLY A 148 0.12 -6.73 6.15
C GLY A 148 -0.51 -5.35 6.24
N ALA A 149 -1.17 -5.14 7.35
CA ALA A 149 -1.62 -3.82 7.77
C ALA A 149 -0.43 -3.00 8.23
N VAL A 150 -0.42 -1.72 7.90
CA VAL A 150 0.55 -0.77 8.44
C VAL A 150 0.20 -0.47 9.89
N GLN A 151 1.20 -0.51 10.74
CA GLN A 151 1.11 -0.10 12.14
C GLN A 151 1.50 1.38 12.25
N TYR A 152 0.73 2.12 13.04
CA TYR A 152 0.94 3.57 13.20
C TYR A 152 1.41 3.87 14.61
N GLN A 153 2.65 4.33 14.73
CA GLN A 153 3.20 4.70 16.03
C GLN A 153 4.30 5.76 15.88
N ASN A 154 4.37 6.64 16.87
CA ASN A 154 5.46 7.58 16.99
C ASN A 154 6.50 6.98 17.93
N ARG A 155 7.74 6.95 17.48
CA ARG A 155 8.89 6.56 18.31
C ARG A 155 9.67 7.79 18.69
N GLY A 156 9.96 7.94 19.96
CA GLY A 156 10.87 8.97 20.44
C GLY A 156 12.33 8.65 20.08
N ILE A 157 13.16 9.67 20.00
CA ILE A 157 14.60 9.54 19.69
C ILE A 157 15.28 8.59 20.68
N GLU A 158 14.91 8.61 21.95
CA GLU A 158 15.50 7.75 22.98
C GLU A 158 15.26 6.26 22.74
N GLY A 159 14.07 5.87 22.24
CA GLY A 159 13.74 4.47 21.95
C GLY A 159 14.43 3.92 20.71
N GLU A 160 14.85 4.78 19.78
CA GLU A 160 15.52 4.35 18.55
C GLU A 160 17.03 4.09 18.76
N ILE A 161 17.63 4.73 19.75
CA ILE A 161 19.09 4.62 19.99
C ILE A 161 19.45 3.27 20.64
N TYR A 162 18.56 2.68 21.43
CA TYR A 162 18.94 1.57 22.30
C TYR A 162 18.35 0.21 21.95
N ASP A 163 17.31 0.13 21.10
CA ASP A 163 16.56 -1.12 20.96
C ASP A 163 16.06 -1.43 19.53
N ASP A 164 16.37 -0.61 18.54
CA ASP A 164 15.86 -0.84 17.19
C ASP A 164 16.84 -1.62 16.30
N HIS A 165 16.89 -2.94 16.52
CA HIS A 165 17.70 -3.84 15.69
C HIS A 165 17.36 -3.77 14.19
N ALA A 166 16.23 -3.19 13.81
CA ALA A 166 15.88 -2.99 12.41
C ALA A 166 16.78 -1.96 11.72
N PHE A 167 17.38 -1.03 12.50
CA PHE A 167 18.35 -0.06 12.02
C PHE A 167 19.76 -0.36 12.55
N THR A 168 20.06 -1.64 12.78
CA THR A 168 21.37 -2.10 13.24
C THR A 168 21.87 -3.21 12.33
N ILE A 169 23.07 -3.06 11.80
CA ILE A 169 23.74 -4.08 10.99
C ILE A 169 24.47 -5.06 11.94
N ASP A 170 24.07 -6.32 11.89
CA ASP A 170 24.74 -7.41 12.58
C ASP A 170 25.97 -7.84 11.76
N ILE A 171 27.14 -7.44 12.22
CA ILE A 171 28.42 -7.67 11.52
C ILE A 171 28.75 -9.16 11.44
N ASP A 172 28.39 -9.93 12.45
CA ASP A 172 28.65 -11.38 12.45
C ASP A 172 27.83 -12.08 11.37
N LYS A 173 26.54 -11.71 11.24
CA LYS A 173 25.69 -12.21 10.15
C LYS A 173 26.14 -11.68 8.79
N LEU A 174 26.57 -10.43 8.72
CA LEU A 174 27.10 -9.87 7.47
C LEU A 174 28.34 -10.65 6.99
N LYS A 175 29.30 -10.96 7.88
CA LYS A 175 30.45 -11.80 7.56
C LYS A 175 30.04 -13.20 7.12
N LYS A 176 29.09 -13.80 7.84
CA LYS A 176 28.61 -15.17 7.57
C LYS A 176 27.91 -15.29 6.20
N HIS A 177 27.09 -14.32 5.83
CA HIS A 177 26.24 -14.40 4.64
C HIS A 177 26.79 -13.63 3.43
N GLY A 178 27.76 -12.74 3.66
CA GLY A 178 28.31 -11.83 2.65
C GLY A 178 27.37 -10.68 2.28
N ARG A 179 27.92 -9.63 1.69
CA ARG A 179 27.18 -8.40 1.33
C ARG A 179 26.01 -8.65 0.36
N GLU A 180 26.13 -9.65 -0.51
CA GLU A 180 25.10 -9.95 -1.50
C GLU A 180 23.81 -10.53 -0.87
N ASN A 181 23.95 -11.38 0.14
CA ASN A 181 22.83 -12.09 0.75
C ASN A 181 22.31 -11.42 2.02
N TYR A 182 23.14 -10.59 2.67
CA TYR A 182 22.78 -9.95 3.94
C TYR A 182 21.51 -9.11 3.88
N PRO A 183 21.21 -8.31 2.84
CA PRO A 183 19.98 -7.54 2.77
C PRO A 183 18.72 -8.42 2.95
N MET A 184 18.69 -9.60 2.34
CA MET A 184 17.57 -10.53 2.49
C MET A 184 17.51 -11.17 3.88
N VAL A 185 18.66 -11.43 4.51
CA VAL A 185 18.74 -11.92 5.89
C VAL A 185 18.22 -10.86 6.85
N HIS A 186 18.63 -9.61 6.70
CA HIS A 186 18.17 -8.47 7.49
C HIS A 186 16.66 -8.26 7.33
N LEU A 187 16.21 -8.22 6.09
CA LEU A 187 14.80 -8.06 5.75
C LEU A 187 13.90 -9.12 6.39
N LYS A 188 14.29 -10.39 6.33
CA LYS A 188 13.50 -11.50 6.90
C LYS A 188 13.15 -11.29 8.37
N HIS A 189 14.04 -10.65 9.13
CA HIS A 189 13.84 -10.40 10.54
C HIS A 189 13.15 -9.06 10.85
N HIS A 190 13.35 -8.04 9.99
CA HIS A 190 13.01 -6.66 10.31
C HIS A 190 11.98 -6.01 9.37
N HIS A 191 11.40 -6.77 8.44
CA HIS A 191 10.49 -6.23 7.41
C HIS A 191 9.29 -5.47 8.00
N HIS A 192 8.73 -5.91 9.13
CA HIS A 192 7.61 -5.22 9.75
C HIS A 192 7.99 -3.79 10.15
N ARG A 193 9.10 -3.63 10.85
CA ARG A 193 9.60 -2.33 11.30
C ARG A 193 10.00 -1.43 10.13
N LEU A 194 10.61 -2.01 9.11
CA LEU A 194 11.13 -1.27 7.95
C LEU A 194 10.01 -0.84 6.99
N PHE A 195 9.04 -1.71 6.72
CA PHE A 195 8.09 -1.53 5.62
C PHE A 195 6.61 -1.47 6.03
N PHE A 196 6.26 -1.87 7.26
CA PHE A 196 4.88 -1.90 7.72
C PHE A 196 4.63 -1.00 8.94
N GLU A 197 5.47 0.00 9.15
CA GLU A 197 5.29 0.98 10.20
C GLU A 197 5.40 2.40 9.64
N LYS A 198 4.43 3.25 10.01
CA LYS A 198 4.38 4.69 9.71
C LYS A 198 4.18 5.52 10.99
N MET A 199 4.45 6.81 10.89
CA MET A 199 4.08 7.75 11.95
C MET A 199 2.55 7.83 12.10
N SER A 200 2.07 8.11 13.31
CA SER A 200 0.63 8.19 13.61
C SER A 200 -0.12 9.26 12.80
N ASP A 201 0.58 10.26 12.26
CA ASP A 201 -0.01 11.27 11.39
C ASP A 201 -0.63 10.70 10.11
N TRP A 202 -0.14 9.54 9.66
CA TRP A 202 -0.67 8.80 8.51
C TRP A 202 -1.81 7.83 8.85
N GLN A 203 -2.20 7.71 10.12
CA GLN A 203 -3.17 6.71 10.59
C GLN A 203 -4.51 6.73 9.84
N ALA A 204 -4.92 7.91 9.34
CA ALA A 204 -6.15 8.05 8.56
C ALA A 204 -6.16 7.27 7.24
N GLU A 205 -5.01 6.80 6.74
CA GLU A 205 -4.91 5.97 5.55
C GLU A 205 -5.45 4.56 5.80
N ASP A 206 -5.30 4.03 7.03
CA ASP A 206 -5.64 2.66 7.41
C ASP A 206 -5.14 1.66 6.36
N GLU A 207 -3.83 1.71 6.17
CA GLU A 207 -3.19 1.13 5.00
C GLU A 207 -2.97 -0.37 5.15
N PHE A 208 -3.14 -1.09 4.05
CA PHE A 208 -2.74 -2.47 3.86
C PHE A 208 -1.80 -2.56 2.65
N ARG A 209 -0.66 -3.21 2.81
CA ARG A 209 0.38 -3.30 1.78
C ARG A 209 0.61 -4.72 1.30
N TRP A 210 0.94 -4.80 0.01
CA TRP A 210 1.68 -5.89 -0.58
C TRP A 210 3.04 -5.40 -1.01
N ILE A 211 4.08 -6.17 -0.66
CA ILE A 211 5.47 -5.87 -0.97
C ILE A 211 6.07 -7.06 -1.66
N ALA A 212 6.75 -6.82 -2.80
CA ALA A 212 7.54 -7.78 -3.52
C ALA A 212 8.99 -7.29 -3.63
N PHE A 213 9.94 -8.19 -3.46
CA PHE A 213 11.36 -7.90 -3.65
C PHE A 213 11.80 -8.40 -5.02
N SER A 214 12.11 -7.47 -5.92
CA SER A 214 12.49 -7.78 -7.29
C SER A 214 13.74 -7.00 -7.69
N LYS A 215 14.80 -7.71 -8.01
CA LYS A 215 16.02 -7.13 -8.57
C LYS A 215 15.85 -6.67 -10.02
N SER A 216 14.72 -6.98 -10.66
CA SER A 216 14.43 -6.50 -12.00
C SER A 216 14.19 -4.99 -12.02
N PRO A 217 14.84 -4.23 -12.90
CA PRO A 217 14.58 -2.81 -13.06
C PRO A 217 13.24 -2.54 -13.77
N ALA A 218 12.63 -3.54 -14.40
CA ALA A 218 11.38 -3.40 -15.13
C ALA A 218 10.20 -3.11 -14.19
N PRO A 219 9.22 -2.31 -14.63
CA PRO A 219 7.97 -2.13 -13.90
C PRO A 219 7.28 -3.46 -13.64
N LEU A 220 6.80 -3.65 -12.42
CA LEU A 220 6.14 -4.88 -12.02
C LEU A 220 4.63 -4.67 -12.06
N TYR A 221 4.00 -5.19 -13.10
CA TYR A 221 2.55 -5.19 -13.27
C TYR A 221 1.96 -6.53 -12.85
N LEU A 222 0.77 -6.47 -12.28
CA LEU A 222 0.04 -7.64 -11.85
C LEU A 222 -1.40 -7.57 -12.35
N SER A 223 -1.91 -8.63 -12.98
CA SER A 223 -3.32 -8.72 -13.32
C SER A 223 -4.16 -8.93 -12.06
N TYR A 224 -5.22 -8.14 -11.91
CA TYR A 224 -6.16 -8.33 -10.81
C TYR A 224 -7.29 -9.33 -11.14
N GLY A 225 -7.37 -9.83 -12.37
CA GLY A 225 -8.38 -10.81 -12.78
C GLY A 225 -9.82 -10.35 -12.48
N THR A 226 -10.55 -11.18 -11.73
CA THR A 226 -11.93 -10.86 -11.29
C THR A 226 -12.00 -10.21 -9.90
N ALA A 227 -10.88 -9.76 -9.36
CA ALA A 227 -10.86 -9.18 -8.01
C ALA A 227 -11.48 -7.78 -7.94
N LEU A 228 -11.52 -7.01 -9.03
CA LEU A 228 -12.22 -5.73 -9.06
C LEU A 228 -13.73 -5.96 -9.00
N VAL A 229 -14.37 -5.50 -7.93
CA VAL A 229 -15.82 -5.70 -7.67
C VAL A 229 -16.61 -4.39 -7.64
N GLY A 230 -15.93 -3.24 -7.56
CA GLY A 230 -16.62 -1.96 -7.56
C GLY A 230 -15.72 -0.78 -7.89
N VAL A 231 -16.35 0.31 -8.29
CA VAL A 231 -15.72 1.63 -8.42
C VAL A 231 -16.60 2.65 -7.73
N MET A 232 -16.01 3.38 -6.79
CA MET A 232 -16.61 4.55 -6.16
C MET A 232 -16.06 5.80 -6.82
N PHE A 233 -16.93 6.60 -7.42
CA PHE A 233 -16.59 7.91 -7.96
C PHE A 233 -16.53 8.96 -6.85
N GLY A 234 -15.56 9.86 -6.94
CA GLY A 234 -15.54 11.06 -6.12
C GLY A 234 -16.64 12.05 -6.50
N ASP A 235 -16.91 13.01 -5.63
CA ASP A 235 -18.00 13.98 -5.80
C ASP A 235 -17.84 14.81 -7.09
N ASP A 236 -16.58 15.17 -7.42
CA ASP A 236 -16.23 15.99 -8.58
C ASP A 236 -15.77 15.18 -9.80
N THR A 237 -15.96 13.86 -9.82
CA THR A 237 -15.64 13.04 -11.00
C THR A 237 -16.53 13.44 -12.17
N SER A 238 -15.91 13.79 -13.33
CA SER A 238 -16.66 14.22 -14.51
C SER A 238 -17.55 13.12 -15.09
N ASP A 239 -18.66 13.51 -15.70
CA ASP A 239 -19.58 12.54 -16.35
C ASP A 239 -18.92 11.82 -17.53
N GLU A 240 -17.92 12.43 -18.17
CA GLU A 240 -17.10 11.80 -19.21
C GLU A 240 -16.33 10.63 -18.64
N HIS A 241 -15.56 10.85 -17.56
CA HIS A 241 -14.81 9.78 -16.90
C HIS A 241 -15.74 8.68 -16.35
N LYS A 242 -16.90 9.05 -15.79
CA LYS A 242 -17.89 8.07 -15.30
C LYS A 242 -18.36 7.14 -16.42
N ARG A 243 -18.69 7.73 -17.60
CA ARG A 243 -19.11 6.93 -18.78
C ARG A 243 -17.98 6.02 -19.27
N GLU A 244 -16.75 6.52 -19.31
CA GLU A 244 -15.61 5.72 -19.77
C GLU A 244 -15.31 4.53 -18.83
N VAL A 245 -15.34 4.77 -17.52
CA VAL A 245 -15.24 3.70 -16.52
C VAL A 245 -16.38 2.69 -16.68
N ALA A 246 -17.62 3.14 -16.89
CA ALA A 246 -18.77 2.27 -17.09
C ALA A 246 -18.60 1.37 -18.32
N LEU A 247 -18.09 1.92 -19.43
CA LEU A 247 -17.80 1.13 -20.63
C LEU A 247 -16.71 0.07 -20.38
N LEU A 248 -15.63 0.45 -19.71
CA LEU A 248 -14.49 -0.46 -19.44
C LEU A 248 -14.82 -1.57 -18.44
N THR A 249 -15.83 -1.36 -17.59
CA THR A 249 -16.30 -2.32 -16.59
C THR A 249 -17.58 -3.07 -16.96
N SER A 250 -18.17 -2.72 -18.09
CA SER A 250 -19.40 -3.34 -18.59
C SER A 250 -19.25 -4.86 -18.72
N GLY A 251 -20.25 -5.61 -18.27
CA GLY A 251 -20.28 -7.07 -18.33
C GLY A 251 -19.34 -7.79 -17.38
N LYS A 252 -18.57 -7.07 -16.56
CA LYS A 252 -17.57 -7.64 -15.63
C LYS A 252 -18.09 -7.82 -14.20
N GLY A 253 -19.35 -7.49 -13.92
CA GLY A 253 -19.91 -7.59 -12.56
C GLY A 253 -19.39 -6.54 -11.57
N VAL A 254 -18.83 -5.44 -12.07
CA VAL A 254 -18.30 -4.34 -11.26
C VAL A 254 -19.44 -3.38 -10.91
N GLU A 255 -19.64 -3.12 -9.61
CA GLU A 255 -20.65 -2.20 -9.11
C GLU A 255 -20.12 -0.75 -9.17
N LEU A 256 -20.89 0.16 -9.78
CA LEU A 256 -20.55 1.58 -9.88
C LEU A 256 -21.38 2.40 -8.91
N ARG A 257 -20.73 3.25 -8.11
CA ARG A 257 -21.37 4.14 -7.12
C ARG A 257 -20.67 5.49 -7.08
N SER A 258 -21.38 6.51 -6.62
CA SER A 258 -20.80 7.83 -6.34
C SER A 258 -20.92 8.16 -4.85
N LEU A 259 -19.83 8.71 -4.32
CA LEU A 259 -19.79 9.32 -3.00
C LEU A 259 -19.93 10.83 -3.17
N GLN A 260 -20.84 11.45 -2.42
CA GLN A 260 -21.10 12.88 -2.43
C GLN A 260 -20.87 13.47 -1.04
N TRP A 261 -20.64 14.76 -0.96
CA TRP A 261 -20.54 15.48 0.30
C TRP A 261 -21.69 16.48 0.40
N LYS A 262 -22.62 16.24 1.34
CA LYS A 262 -23.78 17.11 1.59
C LYS A 262 -23.79 17.55 3.04
N ASN A 263 -23.87 18.86 3.28
CA ASN A 263 -23.96 19.41 4.63
C ASN A 263 -22.85 18.88 5.58
N HIS A 264 -21.62 18.84 5.10
CA HIS A 264 -20.43 18.34 5.81
C HIS A 264 -20.41 16.83 6.12
N SER A 265 -21.31 16.05 5.51
CA SER A 265 -21.39 14.60 5.69
C SER A 265 -21.25 13.87 4.37
N PRO A 266 -20.65 12.67 4.38
CA PRO A 266 -20.64 11.80 3.21
C PRO A 266 -22.05 11.27 2.94
N TRP A 267 -22.35 11.12 1.66
CA TRP A 267 -23.65 10.66 1.19
C TRP A 267 -23.46 9.76 -0.02
N TYR A 268 -24.31 8.76 -0.15
CA TYR A 268 -24.39 7.99 -1.40
C TYR A 268 -25.30 8.67 -2.39
N ASP A 269 -24.93 8.61 -3.67
CA ASP A 269 -25.85 8.90 -4.72
C ASP A 269 -26.82 7.71 -4.89
N PHE A 270 -28.04 7.86 -4.40
CA PHE A 270 -29.13 6.89 -4.58
C PHE A 270 -29.89 7.11 -5.89
N GLY A 271 -29.51 8.09 -6.70
CA GLY A 271 -30.05 8.30 -8.02
C GLY A 271 -29.88 7.04 -8.87
N ARG A 272 -30.82 6.79 -9.75
CA ARG A 272 -30.71 5.69 -10.72
C ARG A 272 -29.40 5.83 -11.46
N SER A 273 -28.61 4.78 -11.46
CA SER A 273 -27.34 4.75 -12.16
C SER A 273 -27.54 5.19 -13.62
N HIS A 274 -27.18 6.41 -13.94
CA HIS A 274 -27.18 6.96 -15.30
C HIS A 274 -26.04 6.39 -16.17
N TYR A 275 -25.47 5.24 -15.75
CA TYR A 275 -24.29 4.64 -16.36
C TYR A 275 -24.62 3.41 -17.23
N HIS A 276 -25.87 3.29 -17.68
CA HIS A 276 -26.29 2.25 -18.65
C HIS A 276 -26.39 2.82 -20.04
#